data_5ea5ac0f7cab9a71b36ec0a1fa8f3940
#
_entry.id   5ea5ac0f7cab9a71b36ec0a1fa8f3940
#
_cell.length_a   1.000
_cell.length_b   1.000
_cell.length_c   1.000
_cell.angle_alpha   90.00
_cell.angle_beta   90.00
_cell.angle_gamma   90.00
#
_symmetry.space_group_name_H-M   'P 1'
#
loop_
_entity.id
_entity.type
_entity.pdbx_description
1 polymer ?
#
loop_
_entity_poly.entity_id
_entity_poly.type
_entity_poly.pdbx_seq_one_letter_code
_entity_poly.pdbx_strand_id
1 'polypeptide(L)'
;MIRKIERIFLLSVFLIISLSVRAQEGTYGAYSPYSIFGIGDISKEGTAYNKSMGGVGIAARNNRFINYLNPAAVTARDTLAFMADFGLVQNNKVFAQGNMKSANNTFNIYDFVMTFPIWRSSAFMVGLTPYSDVGYDFSSVETDKNIIGDVGNLSYDSFGTGGVYQAFVGAGATFWKRLSVGAEMIYYFGNIDKTTNLNYSDASYRSLNSGSEISLSGATGKFGLQYEQKLGGDVSMIVGATYKMGANVKGYSTTYRYANQSSISDTLRYNVDTLTKAGIRFADEIGVGLSVKGGDKWSAEFDYLRSDWTNSNLSKVDGFSVIGDVKFSTTVSESFRAGFEITPNRNDIRYAWKRFTYRGGVYYDKSYYKMDGHTVSSMGITFGVTLPVFRLYNGVSLGVDLGQKASTRNNMIRERYAMFVIGFNIHDQWFRRYQYQ
;
A
#
# COMPACT_ATOMS: atom_id res chain seq x y z
N MET A 1 14.78 -0.46 38.06
CA MET A 1 15.04 -1.61 37.17
C MET A 1 14.33 -1.46 35.82
N ILE A 2 13.07 -1.14 35.78
CA ILE A 2 12.24 -0.96 34.55
C ILE A 2 12.85 0.07 33.60
N ARG A 3 13.23 1.28 34.07
CA ARG A 3 13.86 2.32 33.21
C ARG A 3 15.21 1.94 32.59
N LYS A 4 15.95 0.97 33.12
CA LYS A 4 17.19 0.46 32.51
C LYS A 4 16.85 -0.53 31.38
N ILE A 5 15.83 -1.34 31.55
CA ILE A 5 15.35 -2.30 30.52
C ILE A 5 14.78 -1.54 29.31
N GLU A 6 14.02 -0.45 29.56
CA GLU A 6 13.49 0.43 28.50
C GLU A 6 14.59 1.10 27.69
N ARG A 7 15.65 1.60 28.35
CA ARG A 7 16.79 2.19 27.63
C ARG A 7 17.60 1.17 26.85
N ILE A 8 17.76 -0.05 27.37
CA ILE A 8 18.45 -1.14 26.66
C ILE A 8 17.62 -1.59 25.45
N PHE A 9 16.29 -1.67 25.59
CA PHE A 9 15.40 -2.00 24.50
C PHE A 9 15.41 -0.93 23.39
N LEU A 10 15.31 0.36 23.74
CA LEU A 10 15.43 1.47 22.81
C LEU A 10 16.81 1.51 22.12
N LEU A 11 17.89 1.25 22.85
CA LEU A 11 19.24 1.17 22.30
C LEU A 11 19.40 -0.04 21.36
N SER A 12 18.81 -1.20 21.68
CA SER A 12 18.86 -2.37 20.80
C SER A 12 18.04 -2.20 19.53
N VAL A 13 16.87 -1.54 19.60
CA VAL A 13 16.07 -1.19 18.42
C VAL A 13 16.82 -0.17 17.56
N PHE A 14 17.46 0.84 18.16
CA PHE A 14 18.28 1.81 17.43
C PHE A 14 19.52 1.17 16.78
N LEU A 15 20.15 0.20 17.46
CA LEU A 15 21.29 -0.55 16.95
C LEU A 15 20.89 -1.48 15.77
N ILE A 16 19.72 -2.10 15.84
CA ILE A 16 19.18 -2.94 14.75
C ILE A 16 18.87 -2.08 13.53
N ILE A 17 18.30 -0.89 13.71
CA ILE A 17 18.03 0.07 12.63
C ILE A 17 19.34 0.57 12.00
N SER A 18 20.38 0.84 12.79
CA SER A 18 21.68 1.33 12.30
C SER A 18 22.49 0.28 11.54
N LEU A 19 22.29 -1.00 11.81
CA LEU A 19 22.95 -2.10 11.08
C LEU A 19 22.33 -2.41 9.71
N SER A 20 21.11 -1.93 9.46
CA SER A 20 20.37 -2.16 8.21
C SER A 20 20.65 -1.11 7.13
N VAL A 21 21.29 0.01 7.47
CA VAL A 21 21.58 1.10 6.52
C VAL A 21 22.94 0.84 5.87
N ARG A 22 23.05 -0.21 5.06
CA ARG A 22 23.93 -0.14 3.90
C ARG A 22 23.08 0.42 2.77
N ALA A 23 23.30 1.67 2.42
CA ALA A 23 22.72 2.28 1.22
C ALA A 23 23.21 1.45 0.04
N GLN A 24 22.37 0.56 -0.44
CA GLN A 24 22.51 -0.07 -1.74
C GLN A 24 22.02 0.97 -2.73
N GLU A 25 22.85 1.37 -3.67
CA GLU A 25 22.42 2.23 -4.78
C GLU A 25 21.21 1.56 -5.44
N GLY A 26 20.07 2.28 -5.50
CA GLY A 26 18.80 1.75 -5.98
C GLY A 26 17.90 1.19 -4.86
N THR A 27 17.53 2.02 -3.88
CA THR A 27 16.54 1.62 -2.86
C THR A 27 15.15 1.61 -3.49
N TYR A 28 14.69 0.45 -3.92
CA TYR A 28 13.30 0.28 -4.35
C TYR A 28 12.39 0.32 -3.12
N GLY A 29 11.37 1.18 -3.13
CA GLY A 29 10.33 1.20 -2.10
C GLY A 29 9.49 -0.07 -2.10
N ALA A 30 9.31 -0.68 -3.28
CA ALA A 30 8.76 -2.01 -3.50
C ALA A 30 9.48 -2.69 -4.66
N TYR A 31 9.39 -4.00 -4.75
CA TYR A 31 9.93 -4.76 -5.86
C TYR A 31 8.90 -5.78 -6.35
N SER A 32 8.53 -5.67 -7.63
CA SER A 32 7.63 -6.63 -8.29
C SER A 32 7.79 -6.50 -9.80
N PRO A 33 8.00 -7.59 -10.54
CA PRO A 33 7.99 -7.58 -12.01
C PRO A 33 6.68 -7.05 -12.59
N TYR A 34 5.58 -7.17 -11.87
CA TYR A 34 4.28 -6.67 -12.25
C TYR A 34 4.15 -5.16 -12.16
N SER A 35 5.02 -4.48 -11.41
CA SER A 35 5.00 -3.03 -11.27
C SER A 35 5.45 -2.26 -12.51
N ILE A 36 5.93 -2.98 -13.54
CA ILE A 36 6.22 -2.39 -14.87
C ILE A 36 4.96 -1.84 -15.54
N PHE A 37 3.78 -2.36 -15.19
CA PHE A 37 2.50 -2.02 -15.82
C PHE A 37 1.83 -0.80 -15.17
N GLY A 38 1.30 0.09 -16.00
CA GLY A 38 0.52 1.25 -15.56
C GLY A 38 1.28 2.12 -14.55
N ILE A 39 0.61 2.40 -13.43
CA ILE A 39 1.17 3.17 -12.30
C ILE A 39 1.92 2.31 -11.28
N GLY A 40 2.18 1.05 -11.60
CA GLY A 40 2.79 0.08 -10.68
C GLY A 40 1.76 -0.74 -9.88
N ASP A 41 2.24 -1.39 -8.83
CA ASP A 41 1.39 -2.14 -7.92
C ASP A 41 0.69 -1.21 -6.94
N ILE A 42 -0.65 -1.29 -6.86
CA ILE A 42 -1.43 -0.54 -5.87
C ILE A 42 -1.12 -1.10 -4.48
N SER A 43 -0.70 -0.21 -3.58
CA SER A 43 -0.36 -0.55 -2.22
C SER A 43 -1.61 -0.88 -1.41
N LYS A 44 -1.53 -1.88 -0.52
CA LYS A 44 -2.61 -2.15 0.43
C LYS A 44 -2.70 -1.02 1.45
N GLU A 45 -3.80 -0.28 1.43
CA GLU A 45 -4.09 0.76 2.41
C GLU A 45 -4.33 0.18 3.81
N GLY A 46 -4.17 0.99 4.84
CA GLY A 46 -4.43 0.67 6.24
C GLY A 46 -3.18 0.65 7.12
N THR A 47 -3.39 0.97 8.40
CA THR A 47 -2.34 0.90 9.44
C THR A 47 -1.94 -0.55 9.74
N ALA A 48 -0.96 -0.77 10.62
CA ALA A 48 -0.58 -2.11 11.06
C ALA A 48 -1.78 -2.90 11.64
N TYR A 49 -2.73 -2.20 12.24
CA TYR A 49 -4.01 -2.76 12.68
C TYR A 49 -4.76 -3.44 11.53
N ASN A 50 -5.05 -2.69 10.46
CA ASN A 50 -5.79 -3.20 9.31
C ASN A 50 -5.01 -4.29 8.57
N LYS A 51 -3.71 -4.05 8.31
CA LYS A 51 -2.82 -4.99 7.58
C LYS A 51 -2.70 -6.35 8.27
N SER A 52 -2.64 -6.39 9.61
CA SER A 52 -2.59 -7.63 10.37
C SER A 52 -3.93 -8.38 10.47
N MET A 53 -4.99 -7.79 9.94
CA MET A 53 -6.36 -8.31 9.98
C MET A 53 -6.96 -8.49 8.56
N GLY A 54 -6.13 -8.89 7.58
CA GLY A 54 -6.54 -9.08 6.19
C GLY A 54 -6.75 -7.79 5.40
N GLY A 55 -6.50 -6.62 5.99
CA GLY A 55 -6.75 -5.31 5.38
C GLY A 55 -8.20 -4.83 5.50
N VAL A 56 -8.99 -5.40 6.40
CA VAL A 56 -10.36 -4.93 6.69
C VAL A 56 -10.34 -3.61 7.45
N GLY A 57 -11.40 -2.81 7.29
CA GLY A 57 -11.51 -1.52 7.96
C GLY A 57 -12.74 -0.68 7.59
N ILE A 58 -13.52 -1.06 6.58
CA ILE A 58 -14.66 -0.25 6.13
C ILE A 58 -15.73 -0.12 7.21
N ALA A 59 -15.99 -1.20 7.95
CA ALA A 59 -16.91 -1.21 9.07
C ALA A 59 -16.22 -1.17 10.44
N ALA A 60 -14.87 -1.20 10.49
CA ALA A 60 -14.12 -1.22 11.73
C ALA A 60 -14.30 0.07 12.53
N ARG A 61 -14.69 -0.05 13.80
CA ARG A 61 -14.78 1.05 14.77
C ARG A 61 -14.03 0.68 16.04
N ASN A 62 -12.83 1.21 16.17
CA ASN A 62 -11.97 0.96 17.31
C ASN A 62 -11.50 2.30 17.91
N ASN A 63 -11.52 2.44 19.22
CA ASN A 63 -11.08 3.67 19.91
C ASN A 63 -9.59 3.69 20.23
N ARG A 64 -8.85 2.65 19.87
CA ARG A 64 -7.40 2.48 20.19
C ARG A 64 -6.51 2.63 18.99
N PHE A 65 -7.02 2.33 17.80
CA PHE A 65 -6.24 2.31 16.56
C PHE A 65 -6.87 3.26 15.54
N ILE A 66 -6.00 3.90 14.77
CA ILE A 66 -6.45 4.73 13.67
C ILE A 66 -6.91 3.82 12.54
N ASN A 67 -8.09 4.12 12.02
CA ASN A 67 -8.62 3.50 10.81
C ASN A 67 -8.98 4.61 9.82
N TYR A 68 -8.17 4.79 8.78
CA TYR A 68 -8.40 5.76 7.71
C TYR A 68 -9.03 5.16 6.45
N LEU A 69 -9.30 3.84 6.45
CA LEU A 69 -9.95 3.18 5.32
C LEU A 69 -11.39 3.68 5.11
N ASN A 70 -12.04 4.11 6.18
CA ASN A 70 -13.34 4.78 6.13
C ASN A 70 -13.26 6.10 6.91
N PRO A 71 -13.44 7.28 6.26
CA PRO A 71 -13.34 8.55 6.96
C PRO A 71 -14.38 8.73 8.08
N ALA A 72 -15.50 8.00 8.07
CA ALA A 72 -16.45 8.00 9.19
C ALA A 72 -15.87 7.34 10.46
N ALA A 73 -14.90 6.43 10.32
CA ALA A 73 -14.30 5.71 11.44
C ALA A 73 -13.44 6.61 12.35
N VAL A 74 -12.99 7.78 11.87
CA VAL A 74 -12.21 8.73 12.66
C VAL A 74 -12.96 9.19 13.94
N THR A 75 -14.28 9.06 13.94
CA THR A 75 -15.13 9.40 15.11
C THR A 75 -15.14 8.34 16.21
N ALA A 76 -14.60 7.13 15.96
CA ALA A 76 -14.59 6.00 16.89
C ALA A 76 -13.48 6.08 17.93
N ARG A 77 -13.11 7.24 18.39
CA ARG A 77 -12.07 7.50 19.37
C ARG A 77 -12.64 8.00 20.71
N ASP A 78 -11.82 7.95 21.73
CA ASP A 78 -12.18 8.55 23.01
C ASP A 78 -12.27 10.09 22.90
N THR A 79 -13.12 10.69 23.71
CA THR A 79 -13.28 12.15 23.75
C THR A 79 -11.94 12.82 24.06
N LEU A 80 -11.58 13.84 23.27
CA LEU A 80 -10.33 14.59 23.36
C LEU A 80 -9.03 13.76 23.11
N ALA A 81 -9.14 12.57 22.54
CA ALA A 81 -8.00 11.78 22.18
C ALA A 81 -7.30 12.31 20.92
N PHE A 82 -6.00 12.56 21.04
CA PHE A 82 -5.07 12.66 19.93
C PHE A 82 -4.50 11.27 19.65
N MET A 83 -4.41 10.88 18.38
CA MET A 83 -3.79 9.63 17.99
C MET A 83 -2.85 9.86 16.81
N ALA A 84 -1.72 9.15 16.81
CA ALA A 84 -0.81 9.08 15.67
C ALA A 84 -0.40 7.63 15.42
N ASP A 85 -0.26 7.25 14.17
CA ASP A 85 0.25 5.95 13.75
C ASP A 85 1.40 6.15 12.76
N PHE A 86 2.45 5.36 12.93
CA PHE A 86 3.61 5.34 12.05
C PHE A 86 3.97 3.89 11.75
N GLY A 87 4.06 3.54 10.49
CA GLY A 87 4.25 2.19 10.03
C GLY A 87 5.48 1.95 9.17
N LEU A 88 6.14 0.83 9.45
CA LEU A 88 7.28 0.29 8.72
C LEU A 88 6.93 -1.08 8.16
N VAL A 89 7.38 -1.37 6.94
CA VAL A 89 7.18 -2.66 6.29
C VAL A 89 8.48 -3.18 5.71
N GLN A 90 8.75 -4.46 5.92
CA GLN A 90 9.78 -5.21 5.26
C GLN A 90 9.14 -6.29 4.39
N ASN A 91 9.43 -6.28 3.10
CA ASN A 91 8.93 -7.23 2.13
C ASN A 91 10.04 -8.20 1.74
N ASN A 92 9.79 -9.50 1.91
CA ASN A 92 10.65 -10.56 1.41
C ASN A 92 9.87 -11.29 0.32
N LYS A 93 10.34 -11.23 -0.91
CA LYS A 93 9.65 -11.78 -2.09
C LYS A 93 10.50 -12.81 -2.81
N VAL A 94 9.86 -13.86 -3.28
CA VAL A 94 10.47 -14.90 -4.14
C VAL A 94 9.66 -14.99 -5.43
N PHE A 95 10.32 -14.84 -6.53
CA PHE A 95 9.76 -14.90 -7.88
C PHE A 95 10.12 -16.23 -8.53
N ALA A 96 9.19 -16.79 -9.29
CA ALA A 96 9.43 -18.03 -10.04
C ALA A 96 8.70 -17.99 -11.40
N GLN A 97 9.44 -18.30 -12.47
CA GLN A 97 8.93 -18.47 -13.83
C GLN A 97 9.67 -19.64 -14.48
N GLY A 98 8.93 -20.71 -14.81
CA GLY A 98 9.57 -21.93 -15.28
C GLY A 98 10.58 -22.47 -14.27
N ASN A 99 11.83 -22.63 -14.69
CA ASN A 99 12.93 -23.08 -13.85
C ASN A 99 13.72 -21.93 -13.18
N MET A 100 13.42 -20.68 -13.55
CA MET A 100 14.10 -19.50 -12.99
C MET A 100 13.49 -19.12 -11.65
N LYS A 101 14.34 -18.75 -10.71
CA LYS A 101 13.95 -18.24 -9.41
C LYS A 101 14.83 -17.05 -9.03
N SER A 102 14.22 -16.03 -8.46
CA SER A 102 14.90 -14.85 -7.91
C SER A 102 14.26 -14.48 -6.58
N ALA A 103 14.98 -13.74 -5.76
CA ALA A 103 14.48 -13.23 -4.49
C ALA A 103 14.91 -11.77 -4.32
N ASN A 104 14.05 -10.98 -3.72
CA ASN A 104 14.33 -9.59 -3.39
C ASN A 104 13.77 -9.24 -2.01
N ASN A 105 14.41 -8.27 -1.37
CA ASN A 105 14.04 -7.77 -0.06
C ASN A 105 13.98 -6.23 -0.12
N THR A 106 12.88 -5.65 0.34
CA THR A 106 12.70 -4.20 0.40
C THR A 106 12.21 -3.76 1.76
N PHE A 107 12.62 -2.56 2.19
CA PHE A 107 12.17 -1.94 3.42
C PHE A 107 11.60 -0.54 3.12
N ASN A 108 10.42 -0.23 3.66
CA ASN A 108 9.75 1.05 3.39
C ASN A 108 8.93 1.53 4.59
N ILE A 109 8.65 2.84 4.59
CA ILE A 109 7.63 3.47 5.42
C ILE A 109 6.32 3.38 4.66
N TYR A 110 5.24 2.86 5.27
CA TYR A 110 3.98 2.68 4.55
C TYR A 110 2.86 3.58 5.04
N ASP A 111 2.95 4.17 6.22
CA ASP A 111 1.98 5.15 6.67
C ASP A 111 2.54 6.14 7.69
N PHE A 112 1.95 7.32 7.69
CA PHE A 112 2.01 8.31 8.74
C PHE A 112 0.65 9.00 8.80
N VAL A 113 -0.10 8.73 9.87
CA VAL A 113 -1.47 9.23 10.02
C VAL A 113 -1.68 9.78 11.42
N MET A 114 -2.32 10.94 11.50
CA MET A 114 -2.69 11.59 12.76
C MET A 114 -4.17 11.91 12.80
N THR A 115 -4.76 11.84 13.98
CA THR A 115 -6.16 12.22 14.21
C THR A 115 -6.28 13.17 15.40
N PHE A 116 -7.12 14.16 15.24
CA PHE A 116 -7.33 15.23 16.22
C PHE A 116 -8.80 15.35 16.61
N PRO A 117 -9.10 15.67 17.87
CA PRO A 117 -10.47 16.01 18.26
C PRO A 117 -10.88 17.37 17.73
N ILE A 118 -12.10 17.48 17.18
CA ILE A 118 -12.77 18.77 16.91
C ILE A 118 -13.78 19.05 18.02
N TRP A 119 -14.66 18.08 18.25
CA TRP A 119 -15.72 18.15 19.24
C TRP A 119 -15.99 16.75 19.81
N ARG A 120 -16.91 16.61 20.75
CA ARG A 120 -17.23 15.32 21.40
C ARG A 120 -17.51 14.17 20.44
N SER A 121 -18.20 14.45 19.31
CA SER A 121 -18.63 13.47 18.32
C SER A 121 -17.99 13.68 16.95
N SER A 122 -17.00 14.57 16.83
CA SER A 122 -16.34 14.87 15.55
C SER A 122 -14.82 14.86 15.68
N ALA A 123 -14.16 14.49 14.61
CA ALA A 123 -12.72 14.40 14.53
C ALA A 123 -12.21 14.74 13.15
N PHE A 124 -10.96 15.10 13.11
CA PHE A 124 -10.16 15.41 11.94
C PHE A 124 -9.01 14.42 11.82
N MET A 125 -8.63 14.08 10.60
CA MET A 125 -7.47 13.26 10.32
C MET A 125 -6.65 13.86 9.20
N VAL A 126 -5.36 13.59 9.24
CA VAL A 126 -4.39 13.91 8.19
C VAL A 126 -3.41 12.74 8.05
N GLY A 127 -3.00 12.45 6.84
CA GLY A 127 -2.04 11.38 6.62
C GLY A 127 -1.32 11.48 5.29
N LEU A 128 -0.24 10.72 5.22
CA LEU A 128 0.60 10.51 4.06
C LEU A 128 0.89 9.02 3.94
N THR A 129 0.53 8.43 2.79
CA THR A 129 0.72 6.99 2.55
C THR A 129 1.10 6.74 1.08
N PRO A 130 1.84 5.67 0.76
CA PRO A 130 2.01 5.25 -0.62
C PRO A 130 0.67 4.76 -1.20
N TYR A 131 0.38 5.15 -2.44
CA TYR A 131 -0.79 4.70 -3.20
C TYR A 131 -0.42 3.58 -4.17
N SER A 132 0.70 3.76 -4.91
CA SER A 132 1.25 2.71 -5.76
C SER A 132 2.77 2.78 -5.79
N ASP A 133 3.41 1.66 -6.04
CA ASP A 133 4.86 1.54 -6.07
C ASP A 133 5.32 0.90 -7.38
N VAL A 134 6.39 1.44 -7.95
CA VAL A 134 7.13 0.87 -9.08
C VAL A 134 8.52 0.48 -8.59
N GLY A 135 8.89 -0.77 -8.79
CA GLY A 135 10.22 -1.27 -8.46
C GLY A 135 10.47 -2.58 -9.17
N TYR A 136 11.37 -2.58 -10.13
CA TYR A 136 11.85 -3.78 -10.82
C TYR A 136 13.24 -3.54 -11.37
N ASP A 137 14.00 -4.60 -11.47
CA ASP A 137 15.32 -4.64 -12.06
C ASP A 137 15.56 -6.06 -12.58
N PHE A 138 15.62 -6.22 -13.87
CA PHE A 138 15.85 -7.51 -14.49
C PHE A 138 16.64 -7.39 -15.79
N SER A 139 17.48 -8.37 -16.03
CA SER A 139 18.23 -8.53 -17.27
C SER A 139 17.72 -9.75 -18.03
N SER A 140 17.67 -9.64 -19.34
CA SER A 140 17.42 -10.75 -20.25
C SER A 140 18.40 -10.71 -21.40
N VAL A 141 18.68 -11.87 -21.98
CA VAL A 141 19.52 -11.99 -23.18
C VAL A 141 18.64 -12.46 -24.35
N GLU A 142 18.98 -11.97 -25.53
CA GLU A 142 18.31 -12.41 -26.76
C GLU A 142 18.63 -13.90 -27.02
N THR A 143 17.62 -14.65 -27.42
CA THR A 143 17.75 -16.08 -27.69
C THR A 143 17.46 -16.44 -29.16
N ASP A 144 16.98 -15.49 -29.95
CA ASP A 144 16.75 -15.70 -31.38
C ASP A 144 18.10 -15.78 -32.12
N LYS A 145 18.39 -16.95 -32.69
CA LYS A 145 19.64 -17.23 -33.39
C LYS A 145 19.82 -16.37 -34.64
N ASN A 146 18.75 -15.92 -35.28
CA ASN A 146 18.84 -15.07 -36.45
C ASN A 146 19.33 -13.68 -36.05
N ILE A 147 18.77 -13.12 -34.99
CA ILE A 147 19.18 -11.82 -34.44
C ILE A 147 20.62 -11.89 -33.95
N ILE A 148 20.97 -12.93 -33.18
CA ILE A 148 22.33 -13.10 -32.68
C ILE A 148 23.35 -13.30 -33.82
N GLY A 149 22.95 -13.97 -34.91
CA GLY A 149 23.78 -14.15 -36.08
C GLY A 149 24.12 -12.86 -36.83
N ASP A 150 23.17 -11.88 -36.80
CA ASP A 150 23.31 -10.61 -37.51
C ASP A 150 24.05 -9.53 -36.69
N VAL A 151 23.77 -9.45 -35.39
CA VAL A 151 24.25 -8.32 -34.56
C VAL A 151 25.05 -8.74 -33.30
N GLY A 152 25.33 -10.03 -33.16
CA GLY A 152 26.00 -10.57 -31.97
C GLY A 152 25.06 -10.76 -30.77
N ASN A 153 25.65 -11.02 -29.61
CA ASN A 153 24.85 -11.19 -28.40
C ASN A 153 24.25 -9.86 -27.92
N LEU A 154 22.98 -9.90 -27.59
CA LEU A 154 22.22 -8.76 -27.06
C LEU A 154 21.77 -9.02 -25.63
N SER A 155 21.83 -7.99 -24.80
CA SER A 155 21.21 -7.98 -23.47
C SER A 155 20.27 -6.80 -23.30
N TYR A 156 19.17 -7.05 -22.61
CA TYR A 156 18.19 -6.06 -22.22
C TYR A 156 18.24 -5.91 -20.70
N ASP A 157 18.59 -4.72 -20.22
CA ASP A 157 18.56 -4.40 -18.80
C ASP A 157 17.41 -3.42 -18.57
N SER A 158 16.37 -3.87 -17.88
CA SER A 158 15.16 -3.07 -17.62
C SER A 158 15.01 -2.81 -16.14
N PHE A 159 14.92 -1.56 -15.75
CA PHE A 159 14.71 -1.13 -14.38
C PHE A 159 13.66 -0.01 -14.29
N GLY A 160 12.95 0.01 -13.18
CA GLY A 160 11.99 1.06 -12.90
C GLY A 160 11.94 1.37 -11.42
N THR A 161 11.71 2.63 -11.11
CA THR A 161 11.64 3.13 -9.74
C THR A 161 10.55 4.18 -9.60
N GLY A 162 10.21 4.51 -8.34
CA GLY A 162 9.25 5.56 -8.04
C GLY A 162 7.89 5.03 -7.64
N GLY A 163 6.88 5.89 -7.74
CA GLY A 163 5.52 5.54 -7.35
C GLY A 163 4.64 6.76 -7.15
N VAL A 164 3.43 6.50 -6.71
CA VAL A 164 2.44 7.52 -6.40
C VAL A 164 2.17 7.51 -4.91
N TYR A 165 2.24 8.67 -4.29
CA TYR A 165 1.87 8.89 -2.89
C TYR A 165 0.52 9.57 -2.82
N GLN A 166 -0.17 9.40 -1.70
CA GLN A 166 -1.38 10.13 -1.38
C GLN A 166 -1.25 10.86 -0.04
N ALA A 167 -1.47 12.17 -0.08
CA ALA A 167 -1.68 12.99 1.11
C ALA A 167 -3.18 13.23 1.25
N PHE A 168 -3.70 13.05 2.45
CA PHE A 168 -5.12 13.23 2.68
C PHE A 168 -5.43 14.01 3.93
N VAL A 169 -6.57 14.68 3.88
CA VAL A 169 -7.17 15.38 5.00
C VAL A 169 -8.65 15.06 5.04
N GLY A 170 -9.13 14.65 6.21
CA GLY A 170 -10.50 14.22 6.36
C GLY A 170 -11.11 14.61 7.70
N ALA A 171 -12.42 14.62 7.74
CA ALA A 171 -13.17 14.86 8.96
C ALA A 171 -14.41 13.96 9.00
N GLY A 172 -14.87 13.67 10.20
CA GLY A 172 -16.08 12.90 10.43
C GLY A 172 -16.85 13.38 11.63
N ALA A 173 -18.15 13.07 11.63
CA ALA A 173 -19.06 13.35 12.72
C ALA A 173 -20.01 12.19 12.96
N THR A 174 -20.34 11.94 14.24
CA THR A 174 -21.32 10.91 14.64
C THR A 174 -22.61 11.58 15.12
N PHE A 175 -23.71 11.17 14.53
CA PHE A 175 -25.06 11.62 14.86
C PHE A 175 -25.79 10.52 15.62
N TRP A 176 -26.63 10.94 16.58
CA TRP A 176 -27.47 10.05 17.40
C TRP A 176 -26.71 8.86 18.02
N LYS A 177 -25.40 8.98 18.21
CA LYS A 177 -24.50 7.95 18.75
C LYS A 177 -24.45 6.65 17.92
N ARG A 178 -25.03 6.63 16.72
CA ARG A 178 -25.14 5.43 15.88
C ARG A 178 -24.70 5.63 14.44
N LEU A 179 -25.00 6.77 13.85
CA LEU A 179 -24.69 7.09 12.47
C LEU A 179 -23.44 7.97 12.42
N SER A 180 -22.40 7.51 11.77
CA SER A 180 -21.18 8.28 11.54
C SER A 180 -21.04 8.54 10.04
N VAL A 181 -20.73 9.78 9.70
CA VAL A 181 -20.41 10.20 8.34
C VAL A 181 -19.05 10.84 8.32
N GLY A 182 -18.35 10.71 7.22
CA GLY A 182 -17.04 11.33 7.04
C GLY A 182 -16.77 11.66 5.58
N ALA A 183 -15.93 12.64 5.39
CA ALA A 183 -15.42 13.03 4.08
C ALA A 183 -13.93 13.27 4.18
N GLU A 184 -13.24 12.98 3.10
CA GLU A 184 -11.78 13.06 2.97
C GLU A 184 -11.43 13.62 1.59
N MET A 185 -10.51 14.57 1.55
CA MET A 185 -9.89 15.06 0.35
C MET A 185 -8.53 14.38 0.23
N ILE A 186 -8.25 13.79 -0.92
CA ILE A 186 -7.02 13.08 -1.23
C ILE A 186 -6.30 13.80 -2.36
N TYR A 187 -5.01 14.03 -2.20
CA TYR A 187 -4.12 14.57 -3.23
C TYR A 187 -3.07 13.52 -3.57
N TYR A 188 -3.08 13.06 -4.83
CA TYR A 188 -2.10 12.16 -5.40
C TYR A 188 -0.95 12.94 -5.99
N PHE A 189 0.29 12.46 -5.78
CA PHE A 189 1.49 13.02 -6.41
C PHE A 189 2.58 11.96 -6.49
N GLY A 190 3.44 12.07 -7.49
CA GLY A 190 4.57 11.15 -7.61
C GLY A 190 5.26 11.20 -8.95
N ASN A 191 6.41 10.53 -8.99
CA ASN A 191 7.22 10.36 -10.17
C ASN A 191 7.49 8.86 -10.38
N ILE A 192 7.47 8.43 -11.64
CA ILE A 192 7.74 7.06 -12.05
C ILE A 192 8.77 7.13 -13.17
N ASP A 193 9.89 6.45 -12.97
CA ASP A 193 10.99 6.35 -13.92
C ASP A 193 11.14 4.91 -14.40
N LYS A 194 11.10 4.69 -15.70
CA LYS A 194 11.24 3.41 -16.35
C LYS A 194 12.31 3.48 -17.42
N THR A 195 13.28 2.61 -17.39
CA THR A 195 14.40 2.61 -18.34
C THR A 195 14.68 1.20 -18.83
N THR A 196 15.02 1.07 -20.10
CA THR A 196 15.51 -0.15 -20.71
C THR A 196 16.75 0.17 -21.53
N ASN A 197 17.84 -0.51 -21.21
CA ASN A 197 19.09 -0.48 -21.93
C ASN A 197 19.18 -1.73 -22.81
N LEU A 198 19.40 -1.52 -24.11
CA LEU A 198 19.75 -2.57 -25.04
C LEU A 198 21.25 -2.48 -25.31
N ASN A 199 21.99 -3.48 -24.89
CA ASN A 199 23.44 -3.54 -25.00
C ASN A 199 23.84 -4.60 -26.03
N TYR A 200 24.71 -4.20 -26.97
CA TYR A 200 25.30 -5.09 -27.96
C TYR A 200 26.68 -5.55 -27.48
N SER A 201 27.02 -6.82 -27.67
CA SER A 201 28.35 -7.34 -27.38
C SER A 201 29.38 -6.84 -28.41
N ASP A 202 28.95 -6.53 -29.63
CA ASP A 202 29.81 -5.99 -30.69
C ASP A 202 29.84 -4.45 -30.59
N ALA A 203 31.04 -3.90 -30.39
CA ALA A 203 31.26 -2.45 -30.27
C ALA A 203 30.96 -1.66 -31.57
N SER A 204 30.72 -2.34 -32.69
CA SER A 204 30.29 -1.72 -33.96
C SER A 204 28.88 -1.19 -33.88
N TYR A 205 28.06 -1.74 -32.99
CA TYR A 205 26.67 -1.32 -32.77
C TYR A 205 26.59 -0.35 -31.59
N ARG A 206 25.67 0.62 -31.70
CA ARG A 206 25.38 1.57 -30.63
C ARG A 206 24.39 0.96 -29.66
N SER A 207 24.68 0.99 -28.37
CA SER A 207 23.72 0.64 -27.33
C SER A 207 22.55 1.62 -27.34
N LEU A 208 21.33 1.11 -27.11
CA LEU A 208 20.12 1.94 -27.04
C LEU A 208 19.68 2.08 -25.59
N ASN A 209 19.47 3.30 -25.16
CA ASN A 209 18.83 3.63 -23.90
C ASN A 209 17.45 4.21 -24.21
N SER A 210 16.40 3.57 -23.74
CA SER A 210 15.03 4.02 -23.90
C SER A 210 14.31 4.04 -22.56
N GLY A 211 13.49 5.06 -22.34
CA GLY A 211 12.77 5.16 -21.09
C GLY A 211 11.61 6.13 -21.12
N SER A 212 10.95 6.20 -19.98
CA SER A 212 9.87 7.16 -19.73
C SER A 212 9.97 7.69 -18.30
N GLU A 213 9.88 9.01 -18.18
CA GLU A 213 9.75 9.73 -16.91
C GLU A 213 8.33 10.27 -16.82
N ILE A 214 7.60 9.85 -15.83
CA ILE A 214 6.20 10.24 -15.63
C ILE A 214 6.11 11.02 -14.33
N SER A 215 5.72 12.30 -14.43
CA SER A 215 5.38 13.11 -13.28
C SER A 215 3.88 13.33 -13.25
N LEU A 216 3.23 12.98 -12.16
CA LEU A 216 1.78 13.03 -12.07
C LEU A 216 1.27 13.62 -10.76
N SER A 217 0.11 14.24 -10.85
CA SER A 217 -0.66 14.71 -9.70
C SER A 217 -2.16 14.63 -9.98
N GLY A 218 -2.96 14.55 -8.91
CA GLY A 218 -4.41 14.50 -9.02
C GLY A 218 -5.07 14.72 -7.67
N ALA A 219 -6.33 15.11 -7.67
CA ALA A 219 -7.08 15.28 -6.43
C ALA A 219 -8.43 14.59 -6.54
N THR A 220 -8.92 14.06 -5.44
CA THR A 220 -10.22 13.40 -5.35
C THR A 220 -10.82 13.52 -3.96
N GLY A 221 -12.08 13.11 -3.83
CA GLY A 221 -12.79 13.00 -2.56
C GLY A 221 -13.19 11.56 -2.25
N LYS A 222 -13.15 11.21 -0.98
CA LYS A 222 -13.64 9.94 -0.45
C LYS A 222 -14.69 10.22 0.63
N PHE A 223 -15.81 9.54 0.56
CA PHE A 223 -16.91 9.66 1.50
C PHE A 223 -17.07 8.34 2.23
N GLY A 224 -17.45 8.43 3.50
CA GLY A 224 -17.64 7.27 4.35
C GLY A 224 -18.90 7.37 5.19
N LEU A 225 -19.51 6.22 5.38
CA LEU A 225 -20.69 6.04 6.23
C LEU A 225 -20.47 4.81 7.11
N GLN A 226 -20.87 4.90 8.38
CA GLN A 226 -20.96 3.75 9.29
C GLN A 226 -22.22 3.87 10.15
N TYR A 227 -22.92 2.75 10.30
CA TYR A 227 -24.07 2.64 11.20
C TYR A 227 -23.85 1.53 12.21
N GLU A 228 -23.88 1.89 13.49
CA GLU A 228 -23.70 0.94 14.61
C GLU A 228 -25.02 0.61 15.27
N GLN A 229 -25.39 -0.66 15.28
CA GLN A 229 -26.58 -1.22 15.92
C GLN A 229 -26.17 -2.14 17.07
N LYS A 230 -26.64 -1.87 18.28
CA LYS A 230 -26.52 -2.77 19.40
C LYS A 230 -27.52 -3.93 19.24
N LEU A 231 -27.03 -5.16 19.30
CA LEU A 231 -27.85 -6.37 19.16
C LEU A 231 -28.33 -6.92 20.49
N GLY A 232 -27.61 -6.64 21.58
CA GLY A 232 -27.94 -7.07 22.93
C GLY A 232 -26.67 -7.42 23.74
N GLY A 233 -26.73 -7.24 25.05
CA GLY A 233 -25.54 -7.34 25.91
C GLY A 233 -24.43 -6.39 25.44
N ASP A 234 -23.22 -6.91 25.31
CA ASP A 234 -22.05 -6.17 24.82
C ASP A 234 -21.83 -6.32 23.30
N VAL A 235 -22.77 -6.95 22.57
CA VAL A 235 -22.60 -7.20 21.13
C VAL A 235 -23.18 -6.07 20.31
N SER A 236 -22.39 -5.57 19.36
CA SER A 236 -22.84 -4.61 18.36
C SER A 236 -22.44 -5.03 16.95
N MET A 237 -23.25 -4.67 15.98
CA MET A 237 -23.03 -4.83 14.56
C MET A 237 -22.83 -3.47 13.92
N ILE A 238 -21.86 -3.35 13.05
CA ILE A 238 -21.56 -2.13 12.30
C ILE A 238 -21.61 -2.45 10.82
N VAL A 239 -22.35 -1.66 10.07
CA VAL A 239 -22.34 -1.68 8.61
C VAL A 239 -21.62 -0.41 8.14
N GLY A 240 -20.67 -0.59 7.25
CA GLY A 240 -19.88 0.50 6.67
C GLY A 240 -20.00 0.55 5.16
N ALA A 241 -19.91 1.75 4.61
CA ALA A 241 -19.82 1.99 3.19
C ALA A 241 -18.82 3.11 2.91
N THR A 242 -18.10 3.02 1.80
CA THR A 242 -17.19 4.05 1.31
C THR A 242 -17.38 4.26 -0.18
N TYR A 243 -17.22 5.48 -0.62
CA TYR A 243 -17.16 5.85 -2.02
C TYR A 243 -16.01 6.84 -2.24
N LYS A 244 -15.03 6.44 -3.07
CA LYS A 244 -13.92 7.28 -3.51
C LYS A 244 -14.17 7.64 -4.97
N MET A 245 -14.26 8.93 -5.25
CA MET A 245 -14.44 9.41 -6.62
C MET A 245 -13.17 9.19 -7.44
N GLY A 246 -13.29 8.97 -8.72
CA GLY A 246 -12.14 8.88 -9.61
C GLY A 246 -11.40 10.20 -9.71
N ALA A 247 -10.07 10.13 -9.79
CA ALA A 247 -9.20 11.31 -9.91
C ALA A 247 -8.76 11.53 -11.35
N ASN A 248 -9.00 12.72 -11.89
CA ASN A 248 -8.37 13.13 -13.14
C ASN A 248 -6.91 13.46 -12.88
N VAL A 249 -6.02 12.79 -13.60
CA VAL A 249 -4.56 12.92 -13.43
C VAL A 249 -4.02 14.00 -14.37
N LYS A 250 -3.21 14.87 -13.80
CA LYS A 250 -2.47 15.92 -14.51
C LYS A 250 -0.97 15.62 -14.45
N GLY A 251 -0.22 16.14 -15.39
CA GLY A 251 1.22 15.97 -15.43
C GLY A 251 1.73 15.66 -16.82
N TYR A 252 2.93 15.13 -16.88
CA TYR A 252 3.64 14.87 -18.13
C TYR A 252 4.22 13.47 -18.13
N SER A 253 4.27 12.86 -19.32
CA SER A 253 5.03 11.65 -19.62
C SER A 253 6.08 12.02 -20.66
N THR A 254 7.33 12.01 -20.26
CA THR A 254 8.48 12.22 -21.15
C THR A 254 8.99 10.86 -21.59
N THR A 255 8.97 10.58 -22.89
CA THR A 255 9.56 9.36 -23.45
C THR A 255 10.79 9.71 -24.27
N TYR A 256 11.84 8.95 -24.07
CA TYR A 256 13.12 9.20 -24.74
C TYR A 256 13.74 7.92 -25.29
N ARG A 257 14.59 8.08 -26.32
CA ARG A 257 15.46 7.04 -26.84
C ARG A 257 16.76 7.66 -27.29
N TYR A 258 17.86 7.17 -26.76
CA TYR A 258 19.22 7.59 -27.09
C TYR A 258 20.00 6.41 -27.65
N ALA A 259 20.86 6.70 -28.65
CA ALA A 259 21.87 5.76 -29.14
C ALA A 259 23.22 6.17 -28.56
N ASN A 260 23.83 5.30 -27.79
CA ASN A 260 25.07 5.57 -27.07
C ASN A 260 26.22 4.75 -27.65
N GLN A 261 27.36 5.41 -27.91
CA GLN A 261 28.61 4.76 -28.30
C GLN A 261 29.77 5.50 -27.64
N SER A 262 30.45 4.87 -26.72
CA SER A 262 31.53 5.47 -25.92
C SER A 262 31.06 6.76 -25.22
N SER A 263 31.58 7.92 -25.59
CA SER A 263 31.22 9.24 -25.03
C SER A 263 30.18 10.01 -25.85
N ILE A 264 29.67 9.41 -26.95
CA ILE A 264 28.71 10.09 -27.85
C ILE A 264 27.32 9.52 -27.56
N SER A 265 26.35 10.42 -27.32
CA SER A 265 24.94 10.08 -27.13
C SER A 265 24.11 10.87 -28.15
N ASP A 266 23.47 10.17 -29.07
CA ASP A 266 22.59 10.78 -30.09
C ASP A 266 21.13 10.57 -29.68
N THR A 267 20.36 11.65 -29.67
CA THR A 267 18.92 11.60 -29.38
C THR A 267 18.16 11.12 -30.62
N LEU A 268 17.60 9.91 -30.54
CA LEU A 268 16.77 9.32 -31.58
C LEU A 268 15.30 9.75 -31.47
N ARG A 269 14.80 9.86 -30.24
CA ARG A 269 13.44 10.30 -29.95
C ARG A 269 13.42 11.01 -28.61
N TYR A 270 12.69 12.10 -28.56
CA TYR A 270 12.33 12.79 -27.32
C TYR A 270 10.93 13.36 -27.50
N ASN A 271 9.98 12.90 -26.68
CA ASN A 271 8.59 13.32 -26.75
C ASN A 271 8.05 13.60 -25.35
N VAL A 272 7.27 14.66 -25.23
CA VAL A 272 6.60 15.03 -23.99
C VAL A 272 5.11 15.06 -24.20
N ASP A 273 4.40 14.11 -23.60
CA ASP A 273 2.95 14.02 -23.65
C ASP A 273 2.32 14.55 -22.37
N THR A 274 1.25 15.29 -22.51
CA THR A 274 0.48 15.80 -21.37
C THR A 274 -0.58 14.78 -20.96
N LEU A 275 -0.54 14.28 -19.73
CA LEU A 275 -1.48 13.28 -19.20
C LEU A 275 -2.93 13.77 -19.24
N THR A 276 -3.15 15.07 -19.08
CA THR A 276 -4.48 15.69 -19.17
C THR A 276 -5.11 15.53 -20.56
N LYS A 277 -4.33 15.65 -21.64
CA LYS A 277 -4.82 15.45 -23.02
C LYS A 277 -5.17 13.99 -23.29
N ALA A 278 -4.43 13.06 -22.70
CA ALA A 278 -4.70 11.64 -22.79
C ALA A 278 -5.93 11.20 -21.96
N GLY A 279 -6.43 12.08 -21.08
CA GLY A 279 -7.58 11.81 -20.24
C GLY A 279 -7.34 10.70 -19.22
N ILE A 280 -6.11 10.66 -18.65
CA ILE A 280 -5.77 9.66 -17.63
C ILE A 280 -6.62 9.91 -16.39
N ARG A 281 -7.25 8.84 -15.92
CA ARG A 281 -8.11 8.88 -14.73
C ARG A 281 -7.84 7.67 -13.84
N PHE A 282 -7.70 7.92 -12.53
CA PHE A 282 -7.78 6.87 -11.53
C PHE A 282 -9.24 6.51 -11.29
N ALA A 283 -9.50 5.24 -11.07
CA ALA A 283 -10.84 4.70 -10.99
C ALA A 283 -11.62 5.16 -9.76
N ASP A 284 -12.94 5.18 -9.91
CA ASP A 284 -13.85 5.23 -8.77
C ASP A 284 -13.76 3.94 -7.97
N GLU A 285 -13.93 4.01 -6.65
CA GLU A 285 -13.92 2.85 -5.77
C GLU A 285 -15.12 2.87 -4.84
N ILE A 286 -15.80 1.73 -4.77
CA ILE A 286 -16.89 1.48 -3.83
C ILE A 286 -16.46 0.40 -2.87
N GLY A 287 -16.66 0.62 -1.59
CA GLY A 287 -16.40 -0.35 -0.54
C GLY A 287 -17.63 -0.54 0.35
N VAL A 288 -17.88 -1.78 0.73
CA VAL A 288 -18.89 -2.13 1.74
C VAL A 288 -18.27 -3.07 2.77
N GLY A 289 -18.65 -2.91 4.02
CA GLY A 289 -18.12 -3.70 5.11
C GLY A 289 -19.15 -4.04 6.17
N LEU A 290 -18.92 -5.14 6.84
CA LEU A 290 -19.68 -5.60 7.99
C LEU A 290 -18.71 -5.93 9.13
N SER A 291 -18.99 -5.43 10.33
CA SER A 291 -18.26 -5.77 11.55
C SER A 291 -19.22 -6.19 12.64
N VAL A 292 -18.87 -7.22 13.35
CA VAL A 292 -19.55 -7.65 14.58
C VAL A 292 -18.52 -7.65 15.69
N LYS A 293 -18.79 -6.92 16.77
CA LYS A 293 -17.90 -6.84 17.93
C LYS A 293 -18.59 -7.21 19.22
N GLY A 294 -17.89 -7.94 20.09
CA GLY A 294 -18.32 -8.29 21.46
C GLY A 294 -17.57 -7.44 22.48
N GLY A 295 -18.12 -6.25 22.76
CA GLY A 295 -17.49 -5.25 23.62
C GLY A 295 -16.07 -4.90 23.16
N ASP A 296 -15.13 -4.96 24.11
CA ASP A 296 -13.69 -4.73 23.87
C ASP A 296 -12.90 -6.04 23.73
N LYS A 297 -13.59 -7.20 23.63
CA LYS A 297 -12.92 -8.50 23.68
C LYS A 297 -12.62 -9.06 22.31
N TRP A 298 -13.54 -8.97 21.37
CA TRP A 298 -13.35 -9.53 20.04
C TRP A 298 -14.12 -8.74 18.98
N SER A 299 -13.63 -8.79 17.76
CA SER A 299 -14.34 -8.34 16.55
C SER A 299 -14.10 -9.30 15.40
N ALA A 300 -15.11 -9.44 14.53
CA ALA A 300 -15.03 -10.13 13.26
C ALA A 300 -15.51 -9.18 12.17
N GLU A 301 -14.78 -9.09 11.07
CA GLU A 301 -15.00 -8.11 10.02
C GLU A 301 -14.92 -8.73 8.64
N PHE A 302 -15.71 -8.20 7.73
CA PHE A 302 -15.70 -8.58 6.32
C PHE A 302 -15.88 -7.35 5.47
N ASP A 303 -15.02 -7.19 4.44
CA ASP A 303 -15.06 -6.07 3.50
C ASP A 303 -15.05 -6.58 2.05
N TYR A 304 -15.79 -5.88 1.20
CA TYR A 304 -15.74 -5.98 -0.24
C TYR A 304 -15.46 -4.61 -0.85
N LEU A 305 -14.44 -4.55 -1.72
CA LEU A 305 -14.10 -3.35 -2.47
C LEU A 305 -14.16 -3.65 -3.97
N ARG A 306 -14.59 -2.68 -4.75
CA ARG A 306 -14.61 -2.73 -6.21
C ARG A 306 -14.20 -1.40 -6.82
N SER A 307 -13.33 -1.46 -7.82
CA SER A 307 -12.84 -0.29 -8.54
C SER A 307 -12.77 -0.59 -10.04
N ASP A 308 -13.35 0.28 -10.86
CA ASP A 308 -13.46 0.07 -12.32
C ASP A 308 -12.42 0.92 -13.07
N TRP A 309 -11.35 0.25 -13.53
CA TRP A 309 -10.25 0.87 -14.25
C TRP A 309 -10.38 0.79 -15.78
N THR A 310 -11.47 0.27 -16.32
CA THR A 310 -11.63 0.07 -17.77
C THR A 310 -11.54 1.37 -18.56
N ASN A 311 -11.95 2.47 -17.95
CA ASN A 311 -11.95 3.82 -18.52
C ASN A 311 -10.77 4.69 -18.05
N SER A 312 -9.72 4.11 -17.48
CA SER A 312 -8.56 4.84 -16.94
C SER A 312 -7.66 5.46 -17.99
N ASN A 313 -7.73 4.98 -19.26
CA ASN A 313 -6.88 5.37 -20.38
C ASN A 313 -5.37 5.14 -20.16
N LEU A 314 -4.95 4.41 -19.12
CA LEU A 314 -3.54 4.16 -18.83
C LEU A 314 -2.81 3.45 -19.99
N SER A 315 -3.50 2.61 -20.75
CA SER A 315 -2.93 1.91 -21.89
C SER A 315 -2.70 2.80 -23.13
N LYS A 316 -3.19 4.05 -23.13
CA LYS A 316 -3.08 4.98 -24.27
C LYS A 316 -1.84 5.88 -24.24
N VAL A 317 -1.12 5.88 -23.14
CA VAL A 317 0.10 6.71 -22.97
C VAL A 317 1.32 5.81 -22.99
N ASP A 318 2.28 6.12 -23.84
CA ASP A 318 3.49 5.31 -24.06
C ASP A 318 4.24 4.97 -22.77
N GLY A 319 4.34 5.89 -21.83
CA GLY A 319 5.04 5.66 -20.55
C GLY A 319 4.36 4.66 -19.60
N PHE A 320 3.06 4.39 -19.78
CA PHE A 320 2.33 3.39 -18.99
C PHE A 320 2.19 2.06 -19.72
N SER A 321 2.31 2.06 -21.05
CA SER A 321 2.28 0.86 -21.87
C SER A 321 3.63 0.14 -21.81
N VAL A 322 3.61 -1.12 -22.16
CA VAL A 322 4.65 -2.09 -21.85
C VAL A 322 5.83 -2.04 -22.78
N ILE A 323 6.98 -2.45 -22.26
CA ILE A 323 8.18 -2.83 -22.98
C ILE A 323 8.03 -4.29 -23.43
N GLY A 324 8.08 -4.55 -24.74
CA GLY A 324 7.97 -5.89 -25.34
C GLY A 324 6.57 -6.26 -25.83
N ASP A 325 6.35 -7.54 -26.12
CA ASP A 325 5.14 -8.04 -26.80
C ASP A 325 3.94 -8.27 -25.85
N VAL A 326 4.08 -8.05 -24.54
CA VAL A 326 3.03 -8.30 -23.57
C VAL A 326 1.92 -7.26 -23.67
N LYS A 327 0.69 -7.69 -23.95
CA LYS A 327 -0.48 -6.81 -24.04
C LYS A 327 -0.99 -6.45 -22.64
N PHE A 328 -0.87 -5.18 -22.30
CA PHE A 328 -1.44 -4.59 -21.10
C PHE A 328 -2.84 -4.03 -21.35
N SER A 329 -3.78 -4.34 -20.48
CA SER A 329 -5.11 -3.75 -20.47
C SER A 329 -5.63 -3.57 -19.05
N THR A 330 -6.39 -2.52 -18.81
CA THR A 330 -7.01 -2.25 -17.52
C THR A 330 -8.34 -2.97 -17.38
N THR A 331 -8.75 -3.31 -16.17
CA THR A 331 -9.94 -4.11 -15.86
C THR A 331 -10.55 -3.69 -14.53
N VAL A 332 -11.64 -4.33 -14.14
CA VAL A 332 -12.23 -4.16 -12.81
C VAL A 332 -11.37 -4.85 -11.77
N SER A 333 -10.99 -4.11 -10.72
CA SER A 333 -10.35 -4.61 -9.52
C SER A 333 -11.41 -4.95 -8.47
N GLU A 334 -11.26 -6.08 -7.81
CA GLU A 334 -12.14 -6.54 -6.74
C GLU A 334 -11.31 -7.10 -5.58
N SER A 335 -11.72 -6.78 -4.36
CA SER A 335 -11.09 -7.28 -3.13
C SER A 335 -12.12 -7.87 -2.18
N PHE A 336 -11.84 -9.05 -1.67
CA PHE A 336 -12.60 -9.71 -0.61
C PHE A 336 -11.66 -9.90 0.58
N ARG A 337 -12.05 -9.38 1.74
CA ARG A 337 -11.22 -9.38 2.93
C ARG A 337 -12.03 -9.83 4.14
N ALA A 338 -11.42 -10.65 4.99
CA ALA A 338 -12.02 -11.05 6.25
C ALA A 338 -10.98 -11.04 7.35
N GLY A 339 -11.38 -10.61 8.55
CA GLY A 339 -10.48 -10.48 9.67
C GLY A 339 -11.15 -10.74 11.01
N PHE A 340 -10.34 -11.15 11.96
CA PHE A 340 -10.74 -11.41 13.33
C PHE A 340 -9.72 -10.84 14.30
N GLU A 341 -10.22 -10.23 15.39
CA GLU A 341 -9.43 -9.69 16.50
C GLU A 341 -9.91 -10.25 17.82
N ILE A 342 -8.99 -10.54 18.74
CA ILE A 342 -9.30 -10.92 20.10
C ILE A 342 -8.31 -10.34 21.12
N THR A 343 -8.84 -9.81 22.22
CA THR A 343 -8.08 -9.40 23.41
C THR A 343 -8.63 -10.17 24.62
N PRO A 344 -7.92 -11.19 25.12
CA PRO A 344 -8.47 -12.08 26.15
C PRO A 344 -8.90 -11.37 27.42
N ASN A 345 -8.07 -10.53 27.99
CA ASN A 345 -8.40 -9.70 29.15
C ASN A 345 -7.48 -8.48 29.21
N ARG A 346 -8.00 -7.32 28.81
CA ARG A 346 -7.29 -6.06 28.72
C ARG A 346 -6.72 -5.57 30.05
N ASN A 347 -7.40 -5.85 31.15
CA ASN A 347 -7.09 -5.35 32.48
C ASN A 347 -6.38 -6.39 33.36
N ASP A 348 -5.88 -7.49 32.77
CA ASP A 348 -5.19 -8.52 33.53
C ASP A 348 -3.86 -7.98 34.08
N ILE A 349 -3.73 -7.98 35.42
CA ILE A 349 -2.52 -7.50 36.11
C ILE A 349 -1.46 -8.62 36.16
N ARG A 350 -1.87 -9.87 36.20
CA ARG A 350 -1.00 -11.02 36.44
C ARG A 350 -0.30 -11.50 35.17
N TYR A 351 -1.02 -11.57 34.04
CA TYR A 351 -0.52 -12.18 32.80
C TYR A 351 -0.49 -11.16 31.66
N ALA A 352 0.70 -10.73 31.25
CA ALA A 352 0.88 -9.74 30.18
C ALA A 352 0.26 -10.20 28.83
N TRP A 353 0.38 -11.49 28.48
CA TRP A 353 -0.14 -12.02 27.23
C TRP A 353 -1.68 -11.91 27.11
N LYS A 354 -2.42 -11.85 28.20
CA LYS A 354 -3.87 -11.66 28.18
C LYS A 354 -4.26 -10.22 27.77
N ARG A 355 -3.35 -9.26 27.91
CA ARG A 355 -3.56 -7.87 27.51
C ARG A 355 -3.23 -7.61 26.05
N PHE A 356 -2.54 -8.55 25.40
CA PHE A 356 -2.20 -8.44 23.99
C PHE A 356 -3.45 -8.59 23.14
N THR A 357 -3.48 -7.84 22.04
CA THR A 357 -4.50 -7.95 21.01
C THR A 357 -3.95 -8.81 19.87
N TYR A 358 -4.58 -9.96 19.64
CA TYR A 358 -4.23 -10.91 18.59
C TYR A 358 -5.15 -10.71 17.39
N ARG A 359 -4.61 -10.77 16.18
CA ARG A 359 -5.36 -10.62 14.94
C ARG A 359 -5.00 -11.68 13.94
N GLY A 360 -5.97 -12.01 13.10
CA GLY A 360 -5.77 -12.84 11.94
C GLY A 360 -6.73 -12.45 10.84
N GLY A 361 -6.34 -12.66 9.59
CA GLY A 361 -7.20 -12.33 8.46
C GLY A 361 -6.78 -13.05 7.20
N VAL A 362 -7.65 -12.97 6.21
CA VAL A 362 -7.46 -13.51 4.86
C VAL A 362 -7.93 -12.48 3.85
N TYR A 363 -7.33 -12.52 2.67
CA TYR A 363 -7.75 -11.66 1.57
C TYR A 363 -7.58 -12.34 0.22
N TYR A 364 -8.39 -11.89 -0.73
CA TYR A 364 -8.29 -12.19 -2.15
C TYR A 364 -8.50 -10.93 -2.95
N ASP A 365 -7.47 -10.49 -3.69
CA ASP A 365 -7.47 -9.26 -4.47
C ASP A 365 -7.27 -9.60 -5.95
N LYS A 366 -8.09 -9.02 -6.84
CA LYS A 366 -7.87 -8.98 -8.28
C LYS A 366 -7.25 -7.65 -8.65
N SER A 367 -6.12 -7.67 -9.36
CA SER A 367 -5.45 -6.46 -9.82
C SER A 367 -6.29 -5.67 -10.84
N TYR A 368 -5.98 -4.39 -10.97
CA TYR A 368 -6.65 -3.47 -11.89
C TYR A 368 -6.27 -3.66 -13.36
N TYR A 369 -5.37 -4.60 -13.66
CA TYR A 369 -4.86 -4.87 -15.00
C TYR A 369 -4.86 -6.36 -15.34
N LYS A 370 -4.81 -6.62 -16.66
CA LYS A 370 -4.63 -7.94 -17.27
C LYS A 370 -3.37 -7.94 -18.12
N MET A 371 -2.69 -9.08 -18.13
CA MET A 371 -1.57 -9.39 -19.00
C MET A 371 -1.99 -10.46 -20.01
N ASP A 372 -1.85 -10.18 -21.30
CA ASP A 372 -2.27 -11.08 -22.39
C ASP A 372 -3.68 -11.65 -22.18
N GLY A 373 -4.61 -10.80 -21.69
CA GLY A 373 -5.98 -11.19 -21.39
C GLY A 373 -6.19 -11.92 -20.07
N HIS A 374 -5.12 -12.27 -19.33
CA HIS A 374 -5.19 -12.97 -18.06
C HIS A 374 -5.16 -12.02 -16.87
N THR A 375 -6.11 -12.19 -15.95
CA THR A 375 -6.19 -11.40 -14.73
C THR A 375 -5.11 -11.83 -13.74
N VAL A 376 -4.38 -10.85 -13.18
CA VAL A 376 -3.45 -11.06 -12.09
C VAL A 376 -4.22 -10.97 -10.77
N SER A 377 -4.12 -11.96 -9.92
CA SER A 377 -4.75 -11.97 -8.59
C SER A 377 -3.75 -12.28 -7.50
N SER A 378 -4.02 -11.81 -6.31
CA SER A 378 -3.24 -12.13 -5.11
C SER A 378 -4.14 -12.66 -4.00
N MET A 379 -3.60 -13.54 -3.17
CA MET A 379 -4.25 -14.07 -1.98
C MET A 379 -3.25 -14.25 -0.86
N GLY A 380 -3.70 -14.14 0.36
CA GLY A 380 -2.82 -14.36 1.50
C GLY A 380 -3.57 -14.44 2.82
N ILE A 381 -2.78 -14.75 3.83
CA ILE A 381 -3.21 -14.83 5.24
C ILE A 381 -2.35 -13.87 6.05
N THR A 382 -2.97 -13.22 7.01
CA THR A 382 -2.29 -12.26 7.88
C THR A 382 -2.43 -12.66 9.33
N PHE A 383 -1.40 -12.37 10.11
CA PHE A 383 -1.40 -12.52 11.55
C PHE A 383 -0.79 -11.27 12.17
N GLY A 384 -1.22 -10.93 13.37
CA GLY A 384 -0.61 -9.85 14.09
C GLY A 384 -0.89 -9.85 15.58
N VAL A 385 -0.05 -9.12 16.29
CA VAL A 385 -0.16 -8.89 17.71
C VAL A 385 0.15 -7.45 18.05
N THR A 386 -0.66 -6.84 18.90
CA THR A 386 -0.34 -5.53 19.46
C THR A 386 0.02 -5.68 20.94
N LEU A 387 1.18 -5.15 21.28
CA LEU A 387 1.75 -5.13 22.62
C LEU A 387 1.47 -3.75 23.25
N PRO A 388 0.68 -3.63 24.32
CA PRO A 388 0.49 -2.37 25.04
C PRO A 388 1.80 -1.99 25.76
N VAL A 389 2.36 -0.78 25.46
CA VAL A 389 3.68 -0.41 25.95
C VAL A 389 3.61 0.56 27.15
N PHE A 390 2.96 1.72 27.06
CA PHE A 390 3.01 2.75 28.09
C PHE A 390 1.65 3.09 28.63
N ARG A 391 0.66 2.84 28.49
CA ARG A 391 -0.73 3.00 28.89
C ARG A 391 -1.55 2.00 28.08
N LEU A 392 -2.76 1.79 28.47
CA LEU A 392 -3.63 0.78 27.83
C LEU A 392 -3.88 1.02 26.33
N TYR A 393 -3.56 2.19 25.80
CA TYR A 393 -3.87 2.60 24.42
C TYR A 393 -2.65 2.74 23.51
N ASN A 394 -1.47 3.00 24.06
CA ASN A 394 -0.24 3.05 23.28
C ASN A 394 0.31 1.64 23.06
N GLY A 395 0.75 1.36 21.87
CA GLY A 395 1.24 0.02 21.57
C GLY A 395 2.14 -0.07 20.37
N VAL A 396 2.88 -1.16 20.32
CA VAL A 396 3.61 -1.60 19.13
C VAL A 396 2.82 -2.76 18.51
N SER A 397 2.45 -2.59 17.27
CA SER A 397 1.78 -3.62 16.48
C SER A 397 2.80 -4.32 15.60
N LEU A 398 2.84 -5.65 15.67
CA LEU A 398 3.66 -6.50 14.82
C LEU A 398 2.71 -7.34 13.97
N GLY A 399 2.94 -7.36 12.66
CA GLY A 399 2.13 -8.12 11.72
C GLY A 399 2.99 -8.90 10.74
N VAL A 400 2.44 -9.99 10.24
CA VAL A 400 3.01 -10.81 9.16
C VAL A 400 1.91 -11.06 8.14
N ASP A 401 2.21 -10.80 6.86
CA ASP A 401 1.36 -11.13 5.72
C ASP A 401 2.09 -12.16 4.84
N LEU A 402 1.52 -13.34 4.72
CA LEU A 402 2.03 -14.43 3.89
C LEU A 402 1.09 -14.60 2.69
N GLY A 403 1.59 -14.34 1.49
CA GLY A 403 0.74 -14.37 0.31
C GLY A 403 1.43 -14.83 -0.96
N GLN A 404 0.59 -14.95 -1.98
CA GLN A 404 1.00 -15.27 -3.34
C GLN A 404 0.25 -14.38 -4.33
N LYS A 405 0.98 -13.86 -5.32
CA LYS A 405 0.44 -13.11 -6.46
C LYS A 405 0.73 -13.89 -7.73
N ALA A 406 -0.28 -14.03 -8.59
CA ALA A 406 -0.26 -14.78 -9.83
C ALA A 406 0.11 -16.27 -9.66
N SER A 407 0.28 -16.96 -10.77
CA SER A 407 0.70 -18.35 -10.83
C SER A 407 1.67 -18.54 -12.01
N THR A 408 2.35 -19.65 -12.10
CA THR A 408 3.23 -19.97 -13.23
C THR A 408 2.48 -20.39 -14.50
N ARG A 409 1.14 -20.38 -14.48
CA ARG A 409 0.32 -20.64 -15.67
C ARG A 409 0.39 -19.45 -16.62
N ASN A 410 0.21 -19.70 -17.91
CA ASN A 410 0.21 -18.69 -18.97
C ASN A 410 1.50 -17.84 -19.00
N ASN A 411 2.63 -18.46 -18.74
CA ASN A 411 3.95 -17.83 -18.71
C ASN A 411 4.07 -16.65 -17.73
N MET A 412 3.21 -16.58 -16.71
CA MET A 412 3.25 -15.54 -15.69
C MET A 412 4.29 -15.83 -14.63
N ILE A 413 4.77 -14.80 -13.97
CA ILE A 413 5.72 -14.87 -12.85
C ILE A 413 4.92 -15.08 -11.56
N ARG A 414 5.14 -16.19 -10.87
CA ARG A 414 4.58 -16.39 -9.53
C ARG A 414 5.40 -15.64 -8.52
N GLU A 415 4.77 -14.73 -7.78
CA GLU A 415 5.37 -13.99 -6.68
C GLU A 415 4.82 -14.55 -5.35
N ARG A 416 5.70 -15.04 -4.47
CA ARG A 416 5.40 -15.40 -3.09
C ARG A 416 6.07 -14.40 -2.17
N TYR A 417 5.37 -13.95 -1.15
CA TYR A 417 5.89 -12.95 -0.25
C TYR A 417 5.60 -13.24 1.21
N ALA A 418 6.52 -12.77 2.04
CA ALA A 418 6.36 -12.66 3.48
C ALA A 418 6.65 -11.20 3.85
N MET A 419 5.61 -10.44 4.21
CA MET A 419 5.74 -9.06 4.62
C MET A 419 5.66 -8.97 6.14
N PHE A 420 6.62 -8.30 6.75
CA PHE A 420 6.66 -7.98 8.17
C PHE A 420 6.28 -6.52 8.34
N VAL A 421 5.28 -6.27 9.16
CA VAL A 421 4.73 -4.94 9.41
C VAL A 421 4.98 -4.57 10.86
N ILE A 422 5.49 -3.37 11.09
CA ILE A 422 5.67 -2.81 12.43
C ILE A 422 4.94 -1.48 12.47
N GLY A 423 4.00 -1.33 13.38
CA GLY A 423 3.26 -0.08 13.59
C GLY A 423 3.43 0.45 15.00
N PHE A 424 3.64 1.74 15.10
CA PHE A 424 3.74 2.47 16.37
C PHE A 424 2.49 3.32 16.52
N ASN A 425 1.63 2.91 17.46
CA ASN A 425 0.41 3.63 17.76
C ASN A 425 0.62 4.48 19.03
N ILE A 426 0.44 5.79 18.87
CA ILE A 426 0.50 6.79 19.93
C ILE A 426 -0.90 7.29 20.19
N HIS A 427 -1.33 7.26 21.43
CA HIS A 427 -2.62 7.75 21.88
C HIS A 427 -2.42 8.59 23.14
N ASP A 428 -2.87 9.85 23.12
CA ASP A 428 -2.83 10.73 24.27
C ASP A 428 -4.09 11.60 24.34
N GLN A 429 -4.40 12.09 25.52
CA GLN A 429 -5.53 13.00 25.73
C GLN A 429 -5.02 14.44 25.81
N TRP A 430 -5.33 15.22 24.76
CA TRP A 430 -5.01 16.64 24.70
C TRP A 430 -6.18 17.49 25.21
N PHE A 431 -5.88 18.75 25.57
CA PHE A 431 -6.87 19.73 26.03
C PHE A 431 -7.56 19.38 27.36
N ARG A 432 -6.97 18.52 28.17
CA ARG A 432 -7.44 18.29 29.54
C ARG A 432 -7.01 19.47 30.41
N ARG A 433 -7.96 20.23 31.01
CA ARG A 433 -7.63 21.20 32.04
C ARG A 433 -7.15 20.43 33.26
N TYR A 434 -5.90 20.64 33.65
CA TYR A 434 -5.43 20.22 34.97
C TYR A 434 -6.14 21.06 35.99
N GLN A 435 -7.01 20.49 36.80
CA GLN A 435 -7.48 21.11 38.03
C GLN A 435 -6.38 20.85 39.07
N TYR A 436 -5.64 21.89 39.42
CA TYR A 436 -4.83 21.87 40.63
C TYR A 436 -5.81 21.87 41.81
N GLN A 437 -5.85 20.78 42.59
CA GLN A 437 -6.44 20.72 43.90
C GLN A 437 -5.41 21.20 44.93
#